data_ecd19dfa48aaee378357e0ed5c201154
#
_entry.id   ecd19dfa48aaee378357e0ed5c201154
#
_cell.length_a   1.000
_cell.length_b   1.000
_cell.length_c   1.000
_cell.angle_alpha   90.00
_cell.angle_beta   90.00
_cell.angle_gamma   90.00
#
_symmetry.space_group_name_H-M   'P 1'
#
loop_
_entity.id
_entity.type
_entity.pdbx_description
1 polymer ?
#
loop_
_entity_poly.entity_id
_entity_poly.type
_entity_poly.pdbx_seq_one_letter_code
_entity_poly.pdbx_strand_id
1 'polypeptide(L)'
;FIAAEDNRFYSHNGVDYFGLLRAFKSFISTGKVTQGGSTITMQVARNFYLTREKKIIRKLREILLAYKMERNLSKERIFELYMNKIYLGHRAYGVAAAAKVYYGKKLSELTLAEVAMIAGLPKAPSRYNPIANEKRALQRRDYVLRRMSENNFIDKDSYVTAYLSPVTARLNKASIELKAPYVAEMARAEMEERFGNEAYTLGYDVFTTIESNLQAVAQKSLKTNIEKYDIRHGYRGPESKINYSALLNSELEYDLDISIKNIKKFLGNYYSINKNVPAVILNVEKNKLTVFSKENQLLDIALSDSLIKSQYYDVNYKKRIRDFNKILAIGDVIRIKKTKNKWRLSQVPNVNGALISISSNSGAISALSGGYDFRLSKFNRATQAK
;
A
#
# COMPACT_ATOMS: atom_id res chain seq x y z
N PHE A 1 -25.05 -6.60 6.87
CA PHE A 1 -25.37 -5.44 6.02
C PHE A 1 -26.85 -5.10 6.05
N ILE A 2 -27.75 -6.03 5.73
CA ILE A 2 -29.20 -5.81 5.70
C ILE A 2 -29.71 -5.21 7.02
N ALA A 3 -29.34 -5.80 8.17
CA ALA A 3 -29.75 -5.30 9.49
C ALA A 3 -29.34 -3.85 9.77
N ALA A 4 -28.21 -3.40 9.24
CA ALA A 4 -27.62 -2.10 9.53
C ALA A 4 -27.97 -1.00 8.52
N GLU A 5 -28.13 -1.37 7.24
CA GLU A 5 -28.32 -0.43 6.13
C GLU A 5 -29.76 -0.40 5.60
N ASP A 6 -30.44 -1.57 5.55
CA ASP A 6 -31.76 -1.69 4.93
C ASP A 6 -32.51 -2.93 5.45
N ASN A 7 -33.02 -2.87 6.68
CA ASN A 7 -33.62 -4.03 7.35
C ASN A 7 -34.90 -4.58 6.67
N ARG A 8 -35.49 -3.82 5.76
CA ARG A 8 -36.65 -4.21 4.96
C ARG A 8 -36.35 -4.44 3.49
N PHE A 9 -35.05 -4.71 3.17
CA PHE A 9 -34.60 -4.87 1.80
C PHE A 9 -35.44 -5.81 0.95
N TYR A 10 -35.85 -6.95 1.52
CA TYR A 10 -36.73 -7.91 0.83
C TYR A 10 -38.20 -7.54 0.74
N SER A 11 -38.63 -6.48 1.47
CA SER A 11 -40.05 -6.10 1.59
C SER A 11 -40.45 -4.90 0.75
N HIS A 12 -39.50 -4.18 0.13
CA HIS A 12 -39.81 -3.01 -0.69
C HIS A 12 -39.26 -3.16 -2.11
N ASN A 13 -39.81 -2.38 -3.06
CA ASN A 13 -39.41 -2.37 -4.47
C ASN A 13 -38.44 -1.20 -4.77
N GLY A 14 -37.23 -1.26 -4.23
CA GLY A 14 -36.15 -0.30 -4.48
C GLY A 14 -36.13 0.92 -3.56
N VAL A 15 -37.29 1.36 -3.05
CA VAL A 15 -37.42 2.50 -2.15
C VAL A 15 -38.22 2.11 -0.91
N ASP A 16 -37.65 2.34 0.26
CA ASP A 16 -38.37 2.15 1.53
C ASP A 16 -39.08 3.42 1.95
N TYR A 17 -40.35 3.57 1.55
CA TYR A 17 -41.18 4.74 1.90
C TYR A 17 -41.39 4.92 3.39
N PHE A 18 -41.58 3.84 4.14
CA PHE A 18 -41.73 3.91 5.60
C PHE A 18 -40.42 4.34 6.27
N GLY A 19 -39.27 3.88 5.74
CA GLY A 19 -37.93 4.34 6.17
C GLY A 19 -37.72 5.82 5.90
N LEU A 20 -38.18 6.32 4.74
CA LEU A 20 -38.12 7.73 4.39
C LEU A 20 -39.00 8.58 5.29
N LEU A 21 -40.26 8.15 5.55
CA LEU A 21 -41.18 8.83 6.47
C LEU A 21 -40.62 8.90 7.90
N ARG A 22 -40.06 7.82 8.38
CA ARG A 22 -39.41 7.77 9.70
C ARG A 22 -38.20 8.70 9.76
N ALA A 23 -37.36 8.73 8.74
CA ALA A 23 -36.21 9.63 8.65
C ALA A 23 -36.66 11.10 8.61
N PHE A 24 -37.72 11.42 7.89
CA PHE A 24 -38.34 12.76 7.81
C PHE A 24 -38.92 13.19 9.16
N LYS A 25 -39.68 12.30 9.84
CA LYS A 25 -40.19 12.55 11.18
C LYS A 25 -39.11 12.84 12.19
N SER A 26 -38.01 12.04 12.15
CA SER A 26 -36.81 12.23 12.98
C SER A 26 -36.14 13.57 12.70
N PHE A 27 -36.05 13.98 11.44
CA PHE A 27 -35.51 15.28 11.06
C PHE A 27 -36.31 16.45 11.62
N ILE A 28 -37.64 16.39 11.50
CA ILE A 28 -38.52 17.44 12.04
C ILE A 28 -38.39 17.53 13.56
N SER A 29 -38.34 16.39 14.27
CA SER A 29 -38.28 16.36 15.73
C SER A 29 -36.93 16.73 16.33
N THR A 30 -35.81 16.47 15.64
CA THR A 30 -34.48 16.62 16.20
C THR A 30 -33.62 17.67 15.48
N GLY A 31 -34.06 18.20 14.34
CA GLY A 31 -33.29 19.09 13.46
C GLY A 31 -32.07 18.41 12.81
N LYS A 32 -31.88 17.12 13.04
CA LYS A 32 -30.70 16.37 12.53
C LYS A 32 -31.13 15.13 11.76
N VAL A 33 -30.43 14.85 10.65
CA VAL A 33 -30.61 13.60 9.91
C VAL A 33 -29.93 12.47 10.70
N THR A 34 -30.64 11.84 11.62
CA THR A 34 -30.10 10.77 12.48
C THR A 34 -30.16 9.39 11.81
N GLN A 35 -31.06 9.18 10.86
CA GLN A 35 -31.23 7.94 10.11
C GLN A 35 -31.14 8.19 8.60
N GLY A 36 -30.46 7.32 7.87
CA GLY A 36 -30.38 7.36 6.41
C GLY A 36 -31.64 6.73 5.79
N GLY A 37 -32.26 7.42 4.82
CA GLY A 37 -33.37 6.90 4.04
C GLY A 37 -33.00 6.28 2.70
N SER A 38 -31.76 5.91 2.49
CA SER A 38 -31.31 5.28 1.23
C SER A 38 -31.28 3.76 1.39
N THR A 39 -31.91 3.06 0.47
CA THR A 39 -31.93 1.59 0.41
C THR A 39 -30.64 1.04 -0.19
N ILE A 40 -30.40 -0.26 -0.02
CA ILE A 40 -29.31 -0.97 -0.69
C ILE A 40 -29.39 -0.81 -2.21
N THR A 41 -30.58 -0.96 -2.80
CA THR A 41 -30.79 -0.77 -4.25
C THR A 41 -30.42 0.63 -4.72
N MET A 42 -30.80 1.67 -3.97
CA MET A 42 -30.39 3.06 -4.27
C MET A 42 -28.87 3.26 -4.16
N GLN A 43 -28.22 2.58 -3.22
CA GLN A 43 -26.75 2.62 -3.10
C GLN A 43 -26.07 1.93 -4.27
N VAL A 44 -26.60 0.80 -4.76
CA VAL A 44 -26.14 0.13 -5.98
C VAL A 44 -26.29 1.06 -7.18
N ALA A 45 -27.49 1.63 -7.39
CA ALA A 45 -27.76 2.57 -8.48
C ALA A 45 -26.74 3.73 -8.48
N ARG A 46 -26.49 4.31 -7.32
CA ARG A 46 -25.47 5.37 -7.15
C ARG A 46 -24.06 4.90 -7.53
N ASN A 47 -23.66 3.73 -7.09
CA ASN A 47 -22.27 3.25 -7.25
C ASN A 47 -21.93 2.82 -8.68
N PHE A 48 -22.93 2.45 -9.49
CA PHE A 48 -22.74 1.97 -10.85
C PHE A 48 -23.01 3.03 -11.93
N TYR A 49 -23.99 3.92 -11.70
CA TYR A 49 -24.56 4.74 -12.78
C TYR A 49 -24.46 6.25 -12.55
N LEU A 50 -24.09 6.71 -11.35
CA LEU A 50 -24.13 8.13 -11.06
C LEU A 50 -22.75 8.73 -10.80
N THR A 51 -22.53 9.90 -11.40
CA THR A 51 -21.35 10.74 -11.25
C THR A 51 -21.56 11.84 -10.20
N ARG A 52 -20.59 12.77 -10.07
CA ARG A 52 -20.65 13.91 -9.12
C ARG A 52 -21.62 14.99 -9.62
N GLU A 53 -22.91 14.81 -9.38
CA GLU A 53 -23.95 15.79 -9.72
C GLU A 53 -24.50 16.50 -8.49
N LYS A 54 -25.35 17.55 -8.72
CA LYS A 54 -26.07 18.24 -7.64
C LYS A 54 -26.91 17.25 -6.81
N LYS A 55 -26.88 17.38 -5.50
CA LYS A 55 -27.43 16.38 -4.55
C LYS A 55 -28.89 15.99 -4.80
N ILE A 56 -29.75 16.94 -5.15
CA ILE A 56 -31.19 16.70 -5.35
C ILE A 56 -31.47 15.92 -6.64
N ILE A 57 -30.90 16.35 -7.76
CA ILE A 57 -31.08 15.69 -9.07
C ILE A 57 -30.52 14.25 -9.00
N ARG A 58 -29.35 14.08 -8.40
CA ARG A 58 -28.79 12.75 -8.17
C ARG A 58 -29.74 11.87 -7.36
N LYS A 59 -30.37 12.41 -6.31
CA LYS A 59 -31.31 11.64 -5.46
C LYS A 59 -32.55 11.17 -6.22
N LEU A 60 -33.08 11.99 -7.09
CA LEU A 60 -34.19 11.59 -7.98
C LEU A 60 -33.77 10.48 -8.94
N ARG A 61 -32.57 10.60 -9.53
CA ARG A 61 -32.02 9.57 -10.41
C ARG A 61 -31.75 8.25 -9.66
N GLU A 62 -31.23 8.32 -8.42
CA GLU A 62 -31.07 7.13 -7.56
C GLU A 62 -32.38 6.38 -7.39
N ILE A 63 -33.50 7.11 -7.14
CA ILE A 63 -34.83 6.53 -6.96
C ILE A 63 -35.33 5.87 -8.26
N LEU A 64 -35.28 6.58 -9.39
CA LEU A 64 -35.74 6.07 -10.68
C LEU A 64 -34.93 4.83 -11.12
N LEU A 65 -33.64 4.87 -10.94
CA LEU A 65 -32.76 3.74 -11.25
C LEU A 65 -32.99 2.56 -10.32
N ALA A 66 -33.23 2.80 -9.02
CA ALA A 66 -33.59 1.75 -8.08
C ALA A 66 -34.86 1.01 -8.50
N TYR A 67 -35.89 1.74 -8.92
CA TYR A 67 -37.10 1.13 -9.49
C TYR A 67 -36.80 0.30 -10.75
N LYS A 68 -36.05 0.86 -11.67
CA LYS A 68 -35.69 0.16 -12.91
C LYS A 68 -34.90 -1.13 -12.62
N MET A 69 -33.97 -1.09 -11.64
CA MET A 69 -33.22 -2.26 -11.22
C MET A 69 -34.11 -3.35 -10.63
N GLU A 70 -34.99 -3.01 -9.71
CA GLU A 70 -35.91 -3.98 -9.07
C GLU A 70 -36.93 -4.63 -10.07
N ARG A 71 -37.18 -3.98 -11.19
CA ARG A 71 -37.99 -4.55 -12.27
C ARG A 71 -37.26 -5.55 -13.13
N ASN A 72 -35.92 -5.48 -13.19
CA ASN A 72 -35.12 -6.25 -14.12
C ASN A 72 -34.15 -7.24 -13.43
N LEU A 73 -33.96 -7.09 -12.10
CA LEU A 73 -33.01 -7.90 -11.33
C LEU A 73 -33.69 -8.44 -10.09
N SER A 74 -33.34 -9.65 -9.69
CA SER A 74 -33.77 -10.21 -8.40
C SER A 74 -33.09 -9.51 -7.22
N LYS A 75 -33.68 -9.63 -6.04
CA LYS A 75 -33.10 -9.10 -4.78
C LYS A 75 -31.70 -9.64 -4.51
N GLU A 76 -31.50 -10.93 -4.76
CA GLU A 76 -30.21 -11.62 -4.59
C GLU A 76 -29.16 -11.02 -5.52
N ARG A 77 -29.52 -10.76 -6.78
CA ARG A 77 -28.62 -10.15 -7.75
C ARG A 77 -28.27 -8.71 -7.38
N ILE A 78 -29.24 -7.94 -6.93
CA ILE A 78 -29.00 -6.57 -6.43
C ILE A 78 -28.06 -6.60 -5.22
N PHE A 79 -28.30 -7.52 -4.29
CA PHE A 79 -27.47 -7.66 -3.09
C PHE A 79 -26.05 -8.12 -3.45
N GLU A 80 -25.90 -9.05 -4.36
CA GLU A 80 -24.60 -9.49 -4.90
C GLU A 80 -23.82 -8.30 -5.50
N LEU A 81 -24.46 -7.50 -6.34
CA LEU A 81 -23.87 -6.29 -6.92
C LEU A 81 -23.44 -5.30 -5.82
N TYR A 82 -24.24 -5.12 -4.78
CA TYR A 82 -23.91 -4.31 -3.62
C TYR A 82 -22.66 -4.82 -2.93
N MET A 83 -22.65 -6.10 -2.55
CA MET A 83 -21.54 -6.73 -1.80
C MET A 83 -20.22 -6.70 -2.57
N ASN A 84 -20.27 -6.76 -3.90
CA ASN A 84 -19.08 -6.73 -4.76
C ASN A 84 -18.56 -5.32 -5.06
N LYS A 85 -19.40 -4.26 -4.95
CA LYS A 85 -19.01 -2.91 -5.39
C LYS A 85 -18.85 -1.91 -4.26
N ILE A 86 -19.42 -2.15 -3.09
CA ILE A 86 -19.41 -1.19 -2.00
C ILE A 86 -17.98 -0.84 -1.55
N TYR A 87 -17.70 0.45 -1.41
CA TYR A 87 -16.42 0.93 -0.91
C TYR A 87 -16.35 0.83 0.61
N LEU A 88 -15.33 0.15 1.13
CA LEU A 88 -15.16 -0.19 2.54
C LEU A 88 -13.89 0.40 3.18
N GLY A 89 -13.24 1.35 2.51
CA GLY A 89 -12.00 1.97 2.99
C GLY A 89 -10.74 1.24 2.49
N HIS A 90 -9.57 1.84 2.71
CA HIS A 90 -8.26 1.30 2.29
C HIS A 90 -8.22 0.73 0.85
N ARG A 91 -8.94 1.37 -0.08
CA ARG A 91 -9.10 0.91 -1.48
C ARG A 91 -9.78 -0.46 -1.61
N ALA A 92 -10.44 -0.94 -0.56
CA ALA A 92 -11.23 -2.16 -0.62
C ALA A 92 -12.61 -1.87 -1.22
N TYR A 93 -12.86 -2.39 -2.40
CA TYR A 93 -14.15 -2.41 -3.07
C TYR A 93 -14.70 -3.84 -2.99
N GLY A 94 -15.88 -3.98 -2.39
CA GLY A 94 -16.50 -5.26 -2.09
C GLY A 94 -16.00 -5.92 -0.80
N VAL A 95 -16.84 -6.82 -0.28
CA VAL A 95 -16.64 -7.46 1.03
C VAL A 95 -15.47 -8.42 1.05
N ALA A 96 -15.21 -9.13 -0.05
CA ALA A 96 -14.08 -10.05 -0.15
C ALA A 96 -12.74 -9.29 -0.10
N ALA A 97 -12.66 -8.12 -0.77
CA ALA A 97 -11.49 -7.26 -0.69
C ALA A 97 -11.30 -6.71 0.72
N ALA A 98 -12.38 -6.32 1.41
CA ALA A 98 -12.33 -5.84 2.79
C ALA A 98 -11.86 -6.95 3.75
N ALA A 99 -12.35 -8.18 3.62
CA ALA A 99 -11.89 -9.33 4.40
C ALA A 99 -10.37 -9.53 4.28
N LYS A 100 -9.84 -9.48 3.06
CA LYS A 100 -8.39 -9.58 2.80
C LYS A 100 -7.62 -8.38 3.37
N VAL A 101 -8.12 -7.15 3.16
CA VAL A 101 -7.42 -5.92 3.59
C VAL A 101 -7.40 -5.77 5.10
N TYR A 102 -8.50 -6.01 5.80
CA TYR A 102 -8.59 -5.80 7.23
C TYR A 102 -8.17 -7.01 8.07
N TYR A 103 -8.32 -8.22 7.54
CA TYR A 103 -8.08 -9.45 8.32
C TYR A 103 -7.13 -10.46 7.66
N GLY A 104 -6.80 -10.29 6.36
CA GLY A 104 -5.98 -11.26 5.63
C GLY A 104 -6.67 -12.61 5.40
N LYS A 105 -8.02 -12.65 5.52
CA LYS A 105 -8.86 -13.84 5.52
C LYS A 105 -9.75 -13.92 4.29
N LYS A 106 -10.22 -15.14 3.96
CA LYS A 106 -11.36 -15.34 3.07
C LYS A 106 -12.67 -15.00 3.82
N LEU A 107 -13.76 -14.75 3.11
CA LEU A 107 -15.06 -14.43 3.71
C LEU A 107 -15.55 -15.53 4.68
N SER A 108 -15.36 -16.80 4.31
CA SER A 108 -15.76 -17.97 5.12
C SER A 108 -14.96 -18.15 6.42
N GLU A 109 -13.85 -17.45 6.56
CA GLU A 109 -12.94 -17.54 7.73
C GLU A 109 -13.19 -16.41 8.75
N LEU A 110 -14.08 -15.47 8.40
CA LEU A 110 -14.38 -14.32 9.28
C LEU A 110 -15.26 -14.75 10.45
N THR A 111 -14.95 -14.24 11.63
CA THR A 111 -15.82 -14.35 12.80
C THR A 111 -17.00 -13.39 12.69
N LEU A 112 -18.07 -13.60 13.46
CA LEU A 112 -19.23 -12.71 13.49
C LEU A 112 -18.85 -11.26 13.85
N ALA A 113 -17.92 -11.06 14.77
CA ALA A 113 -17.42 -9.73 15.13
C ALA A 113 -16.71 -9.04 13.96
N GLU A 114 -15.92 -9.77 13.18
CA GLU A 114 -15.21 -9.28 12.00
C GLU A 114 -16.19 -8.94 10.86
N VAL A 115 -17.20 -9.80 10.65
CA VAL A 115 -18.28 -9.56 9.70
C VAL A 115 -19.05 -8.30 10.05
N ALA A 116 -19.44 -8.13 11.34
CA ALA A 116 -20.15 -6.95 11.81
C ALA A 116 -19.30 -5.67 11.70
N MET A 117 -18.00 -5.77 11.90
CA MET A 117 -17.06 -4.66 11.71
C MET A 117 -17.07 -4.18 10.24
N ILE A 118 -16.92 -5.11 9.30
CA ILE A 118 -16.97 -4.80 7.85
C ILE A 118 -18.35 -4.22 7.48
N ALA A 119 -19.44 -4.80 7.98
CA ALA A 119 -20.81 -4.32 7.72
C ALA A 119 -21.08 -2.92 8.30
N GLY A 120 -20.27 -2.47 9.23
CA GLY A 120 -20.32 -1.12 9.79
C GLY A 120 -19.72 -0.02 8.90
N LEU A 121 -18.81 -0.37 7.98
CA LEU A 121 -18.02 0.56 7.20
C LEU A 121 -18.79 1.41 6.16
N PRO A 122 -19.83 0.90 5.46
CA PRO A 122 -20.50 1.65 4.39
C PRO A 122 -20.98 3.04 4.79
N LYS A 123 -21.40 3.22 6.04
CA LYS A 123 -21.89 4.50 6.56
C LYS A 123 -20.88 5.63 6.43
N ALA A 124 -19.61 5.37 6.78
CA ALA A 124 -18.50 6.31 6.62
C ALA A 124 -17.16 5.56 6.74
N PRO A 125 -16.62 4.99 5.66
CA PRO A 125 -15.47 4.08 5.70
C PRO A 125 -14.21 4.69 6.33
N SER A 126 -13.97 5.99 6.15
CA SER A 126 -12.82 6.66 6.76
C SER A 126 -13.03 6.93 8.25
N ARG A 127 -14.28 7.21 8.67
CA ARG A 127 -14.61 7.55 10.07
C ARG A 127 -14.64 6.33 10.98
N TYR A 128 -15.15 5.21 10.46
CA TYR A 128 -15.33 3.95 11.19
C TYR A 128 -14.24 2.92 10.87
N ASN A 129 -13.12 3.38 10.34
CA ASN A 129 -11.98 2.54 10.00
C ASN A 129 -11.36 1.94 11.27
N PRO A 130 -11.32 0.60 11.43
CA PRO A 130 -10.82 -0.05 12.65
C PRO A 130 -9.32 0.12 12.88
N ILE A 131 -8.56 0.41 11.81
CA ILE A 131 -7.10 0.64 11.90
C ILE A 131 -6.81 2.09 12.30
N ALA A 132 -7.59 3.05 11.79
CA ALA A 132 -7.36 4.47 12.03
C ALA A 132 -8.07 4.99 13.30
N ASN A 133 -9.20 4.40 13.67
CA ASN A 133 -10.02 4.83 14.82
C ASN A 133 -10.79 3.66 15.42
N GLU A 134 -10.10 2.86 16.22
CA GLU A 134 -10.64 1.66 16.85
C GLU A 134 -11.91 1.95 17.68
N LYS A 135 -11.90 3.00 18.51
CA LYS A 135 -13.03 3.36 19.37
C LYS A 135 -14.33 3.60 18.59
N ARG A 136 -14.25 4.35 17.48
CA ARG A 136 -15.43 4.61 16.62
C ARG A 136 -15.84 3.38 15.84
N ALA A 137 -14.89 2.58 15.42
CA ALA A 137 -15.17 1.32 14.73
C ALA A 137 -15.90 0.34 15.63
N LEU A 138 -15.47 0.19 16.91
CA LEU A 138 -16.17 -0.60 17.92
C LEU A 138 -17.61 -0.13 18.12
N GLN A 139 -17.82 1.17 18.33
CA GLN A 139 -19.18 1.72 18.47
C GLN A 139 -20.09 1.37 17.27
N ARG A 140 -19.51 1.36 16.06
CA ARG A 140 -20.27 1.04 14.85
C ARG A 140 -20.49 -0.46 14.69
N ARG A 141 -19.51 -1.30 15.03
CA ARG A 141 -19.64 -2.76 15.10
C ARG A 141 -20.77 -3.14 16.06
N ASP A 142 -20.72 -2.58 17.26
CA ASP A 142 -21.71 -2.88 18.31
C ASP A 142 -23.13 -2.44 17.92
N TYR A 143 -23.25 -1.32 17.21
CA TYR A 143 -24.52 -0.94 16.58
C TYR A 143 -24.99 -2.01 15.57
N VAL A 144 -24.10 -2.54 14.72
CA VAL A 144 -24.46 -3.57 13.72
C VAL A 144 -24.90 -4.85 14.43
N LEU A 145 -24.13 -5.33 15.41
CA LEU A 145 -24.46 -6.53 16.20
C LEU A 145 -25.82 -6.39 16.91
N ARG A 146 -26.07 -5.24 17.54
CA ARG A 146 -27.37 -4.96 18.17
C ARG A 146 -28.49 -5.03 17.15
N ARG A 147 -28.36 -4.40 15.97
CA ARG A 147 -29.36 -4.45 14.91
C ARG A 147 -29.59 -5.87 14.38
N MET A 148 -28.52 -6.70 14.33
CA MET A 148 -28.66 -8.12 13.96
C MET A 148 -29.47 -8.89 14.99
N SER A 149 -29.23 -8.68 16.29
CA SER A 149 -29.99 -9.31 17.38
C SER A 149 -31.46 -8.83 17.41
N GLU A 150 -31.70 -7.50 17.30
CA GLU A 150 -33.04 -6.92 17.27
C GLU A 150 -33.91 -7.42 16.10
N ASN A 151 -33.28 -7.83 15.00
CA ASN A 151 -33.97 -8.37 13.82
C ASN A 151 -33.91 -9.93 13.77
N ASN A 152 -33.52 -10.60 14.82
CA ASN A 152 -33.41 -12.06 14.96
C ASN A 152 -32.49 -12.73 13.92
N PHE A 153 -31.48 -12.01 13.41
CA PHE A 153 -30.44 -12.60 12.55
C PHE A 153 -29.38 -13.38 13.33
N ILE A 154 -29.22 -13.09 14.61
CA ILE A 154 -28.32 -13.79 15.54
C ILE A 154 -29.03 -13.98 16.90
N ASP A 155 -28.71 -15.05 17.58
CA ASP A 155 -29.16 -15.31 18.95
C ASP A 155 -28.40 -14.44 19.96
N LYS A 156 -28.83 -14.50 21.23
CA LYS A 156 -28.30 -13.67 22.30
C LYS A 156 -26.86 -14.06 22.69
N ASP A 157 -26.53 -15.34 22.63
CA ASP A 157 -25.20 -15.83 22.99
C ASP A 157 -24.18 -15.46 21.94
N SER A 158 -24.51 -15.60 20.65
CA SER A 158 -23.70 -15.13 19.53
C SER A 158 -23.48 -13.60 19.58
N TYR A 159 -24.52 -12.84 19.95
CA TYR A 159 -24.40 -11.40 20.15
C TYR A 159 -23.39 -11.06 21.24
N VAL A 160 -23.51 -11.66 22.44
CA VAL A 160 -22.62 -11.39 23.58
C VAL A 160 -21.16 -11.78 23.24
N THR A 161 -20.97 -12.94 22.64
CA THR A 161 -19.64 -13.42 22.23
C THR A 161 -18.98 -12.47 21.25
N ALA A 162 -19.71 -12.02 20.22
CA ALA A 162 -19.18 -11.10 19.22
C ALA A 162 -18.97 -9.67 19.78
N TYR A 163 -19.83 -9.22 20.70
CA TYR A 163 -19.71 -7.92 21.35
C TYR A 163 -18.44 -7.83 22.22
N LEU A 164 -18.11 -8.89 22.97
CA LEU A 164 -16.94 -8.95 23.83
C LEU A 164 -15.64 -9.22 23.06
N SER A 165 -15.71 -9.61 21.79
CA SER A 165 -14.53 -9.90 20.98
C SER A 165 -13.67 -8.66 20.75
N PRO A 166 -12.33 -8.77 20.90
CA PRO A 166 -11.41 -7.65 20.65
C PRO A 166 -11.37 -7.27 19.16
N VAL A 167 -10.80 -6.10 18.85
CA VAL A 167 -10.52 -5.71 17.48
C VAL A 167 -9.26 -6.40 17.01
N THR A 168 -9.37 -7.23 15.97
CA THR A 168 -8.26 -7.97 15.35
C THR A 168 -7.83 -7.36 14.01
N ALA A 169 -8.50 -6.28 13.59
CA ALA A 169 -8.26 -5.63 12.30
C ALA A 169 -6.85 -5.03 12.24
N ARG A 170 -6.13 -5.36 11.18
CA ARG A 170 -4.82 -4.78 10.84
C ARG A 170 -4.70 -4.63 9.33
N LEU A 171 -3.86 -3.71 8.87
CA LEU A 171 -3.66 -3.55 7.43
C LEU A 171 -2.87 -4.74 6.87
N ASN A 172 -3.56 -5.61 6.15
CA ASN A 172 -2.95 -6.69 5.42
C ASN A 172 -2.70 -6.23 3.98
N LYS A 173 -1.44 -6.13 3.61
CA LYS A 173 -1.07 -5.87 2.22
C LYS A 173 -1.15 -7.20 1.46
N ALA A 174 -1.60 -7.15 0.21
CA ALA A 174 -1.53 -8.32 -0.66
C ALA A 174 -0.09 -8.86 -0.66
N SER A 175 0.08 -10.13 -0.34
CA SER A 175 1.38 -10.78 -0.41
C SER A 175 1.76 -10.91 -1.88
N ILE A 176 2.83 -10.23 -2.27
CA ILE A 176 3.44 -10.41 -3.59
C ILE A 176 4.37 -11.61 -3.46
N GLU A 177 3.97 -12.76 -4.01
CA GLU A 177 4.77 -13.99 -3.95
C GLU A 177 6.08 -13.84 -4.73
N LEU A 178 6.01 -13.20 -5.90
CA LEU A 178 7.16 -12.93 -6.74
C LEU A 178 7.24 -11.45 -7.14
N LYS A 179 8.32 -10.77 -6.77
CA LYS A 179 8.57 -9.39 -7.20
C LYS A 179 9.22 -9.37 -8.58
N ALA A 180 8.45 -9.24 -9.63
CA ALA A 180 8.91 -9.15 -11.02
C ALA A 180 8.41 -7.85 -11.69
N PRO A 181 8.84 -6.64 -11.24
CA PRO A 181 8.21 -5.39 -11.65
C PRO A 181 8.35 -5.07 -13.15
N TYR A 182 9.45 -5.46 -13.81
CA TYR A 182 9.60 -5.27 -15.25
C TYR A 182 8.63 -6.15 -16.05
N VAL A 183 8.40 -7.39 -15.62
CA VAL A 183 7.41 -8.29 -16.23
C VAL A 183 6.01 -7.78 -15.99
N ALA A 184 5.69 -7.36 -14.77
CA ALA A 184 4.39 -6.79 -14.44
C ALA A 184 4.07 -5.54 -15.28
N GLU A 185 5.08 -4.69 -15.54
CA GLU A 185 4.91 -3.52 -16.40
C GLU A 185 4.71 -3.89 -17.87
N MET A 186 5.41 -4.92 -18.37
CA MET A 186 5.17 -5.45 -19.72
C MET A 186 3.74 -5.99 -19.85
N ALA A 187 3.28 -6.77 -18.88
CA ALA A 187 1.92 -7.30 -18.87
C ALA A 187 0.88 -6.16 -18.79
N ARG A 188 1.13 -5.13 -17.95
CA ARG A 188 0.27 -3.95 -17.85
C ARG A 188 0.16 -3.20 -19.18
N ALA A 189 1.30 -2.96 -19.83
CA ALA A 189 1.33 -2.24 -21.12
C ALA A 189 0.60 -3.00 -22.22
N GLU A 190 0.78 -4.31 -22.29
CA GLU A 190 0.08 -5.17 -23.25
C GLU A 190 -1.44 -5.17 -23.02
N MET A 191 -1.87 -5.23 -21.75
CA MET A 191 -3.29 -5.18 -21.41
C MET A 191 -3.91 -3.82 -21.73
N GLU A 192 -3.18 -2.72 -21.47
CA GLU A 192 -3.64 -1.37 -21.81
C GLU A 192 -3.75 -1.17 -23.32
N GLU A 193 -2.80 -1.69 -24.10
CA GLU A 193 -2.84 -1.64 -25.57
C GLU A 193 -4.03 -2.40 -26.13
N ARG A 194 -4.35 -3.59 -25.58
CA ARG A 194 -5.46 -4.42 -26.07
C ARG A 194 -6.85 -3.97 -25.61
N PHE A 195 -6.97 -3.49 -24.37
CA PHE A 195 -8.26 -3.25 -23.70
C PHE A 195 -8.45 -1.80 -23.24
N GLY A 196 -7.46 -0.94 -23.40
CA GLY A 196 -7.53 0.46 -22.95
C GLY A 196 -7.88 0.56 -21.46
N ASN A 197 -8.80 1.46 -21.12
CA ASN A 197 -9.23 1.68 -19.73
C ASN A 197 -9.94 0.45 -19.09
N GLU A 198 -10.48 -0.45 -19.89
CA GLU A 198 -11.15 -1.65 -19.41
C GLU A 198 -10.17 -2.62 -18.74
N ALA A 199 -8.88 -2.59 -19.11
CA ALA A 199 -7.82 -3.34 -18.45
C ALA A 199 -7.77 -3.12 -16.93
N TYR A 200 -8.22 -1.95 -16.45
CA TYR A 200 -8.19 -1.60 -15.02
C TYR A 200 -9.51 -1.82 -14.29
N THR A 201 -10.60 -2.12 -15.01
CA THR A 201 -11.95 -2.14 -14.43
C THR A 201 -12.67 -3.47 -14.53
N LEU A 202 -12.32 -4.33 -15.50
CA LEU A 202 -13.00 -5.61 -15.73
C LEU A 202 -12.44 -6.79 -14.93
N GLY A 203 -11.32 -6.62 -14.22
CA GLY A 203 -10.77 -7.64 -13.31
C GLY A 203 -10.13 -8.81 -14.06
N TYR A 204 -9.36 -8.55 -15.09
CA TYR A 204 -8.61 -9.57 -15.83
C TYR A 204 -7.54 -10.24 -14.97
N ASP A 205 -7.40 -11.55 -15.09
CA ASP A 205 -6.26 -12.32 -14.65
C ASP A 205 -5.29 -12.51 -15.82
N VAL A 206 -4.02 -12.13 -15.62
CA VAL A 206 -3.00 -12.19 -16.65
C VAL A 206 -1.98 -13.28 -16.31
N PHE A 207 -1.95 -14.34 -17.10
CA PHE A 207 -0.99 -15.44 -16.95
C PHE A 207 0.22 -15.20 -17.84
N THR A 208 1.42 -15.34 -17.27
CA THR A 208 2.68 -15.18 -17.97
C THR A 208 3.47 -16.48 -18.00
N THR A 209 4.48 -16.58 -18.87
CA THR A 209 5.39 -17.74 -18.96
C THR A 209 6.53 -17.70 -17.94
N ILE A 210 6.52 -16.73 -17.03
CA ILE A 210 7.59 -16.55 -16.04
C ILE A 210 7.54 -17.64 -14.99
N GLU A 211 8.70 -18.29 -14.78
CA GLU A 211 8.90 -19.27 -13.74
C GLU A 211 9.46 -18.62 -12.48
N SER A 212 8.77 -18.75 -11.34
CA SER A 212 9.09 -18.05 -10.10
C SER A 212 10.52 -18.29 -9.62
N ASN A 213 11.00 -19.53 -9.69
CA ASN A 213 12.36 -19.90 -9.29
C ASN A 213 13.42 -19.27 -10.20
N LEU A 214 13.25 -19.37 -11.51
CA LEU A 214 14.17 -18.78 -12.49
C LEU A 214 14.20 -17.25 -12.36
N GLN A 215 13.05 -16.62 -12.19
CA GLN A 215 12.92 -15.19 -12.01
C GLN A 215 13.65 -14.71 -10.75
N ALA A 216 13.51 -15.41 -9.63
CA ALA A 216 14.20 -15.09 -8.39
C ALA A 216 15.74 -15.19 -8.54
N VAL A 217 16.21 -16.26 -9.19
CA VAL A 217 17.64 -16.48 -9.46
C VAL A 217 18.18 -15.42 -10.42
N ALA A 218 17.48 -15.12 -11.51
CA ALA A 218 17.85 -14.10 -12.49
C ALA A 218 18.03 -12.72 -11.85
N GLN A 219 17.06 -12.28 -11.06
CA GLN A 219 17.13 -11.00 -10.36
C GLN A 219 18.30 -10.95 -9.35
N LYS A 220 18.48 -12.01 -8.57
CA LYS A 220 19.58 -12.11 -7.60
C LYS A 220 20.93 -12.06 -8.29
N SER A 221 21.10 -12.81 -9.37
CA SER A 221 22.35 -12.89 -10.14
C SER A 221 22.68 -11.56 -10.77
N LEU A 222 21.71 -10.92 -11.45
CA LEU A 222 21.91 -9.61 -12.07
C LEU A 222 22.33 -8.57 -11.03
N LYS A 223 21.60 -8.42 -9.94
CA LYS A 223 21.89 -7.45 -8.87
C LYS A 223 23.26 -7.69 -8.25
N THR A 224 23.56 -8.94 -7.94
CA THR A 224 24.85 -9.31 -7.33
C THR A 224 26.03 -8.98 -8.23
N ASN A 225 25.92 -9.26 -9.53
CA ASN A 225 27.01 -9.02 -10.46
C ASN A 225 27.18 -7.54 -10.80
N ILE A 226 26.09 -6.77 -10.90
CA ILE A 226 26.13 -5.30 -11.01
C ILE A 226 26.82 -4.68 -9.80
N GLU A 227 26.47 -5.10 -8.57
CA GLU A 227 27.14 -4.62 -7.35
C GLU A 227 28.62 -4.99 -7.31
N LYS A 228 28.98 -6.24 -7.67
CA LYS A 228 30.38 -6.66 -7.74
C LYS A 228 31.18 -5.85 -8.76
N TYR A 229 30.58 -5.56 -9.91
CA TYR A 229 31.20 -4.73 -10.93
C TYR A 229 31.44 -3.31 -10.40
N ASP A 230 30.42 -2.69 -9.83
CA ASP A 230 30.45 -1.33 -9.31
C ASP A 230 31.48 -1.17 -8.17
N ILE A 231 31.55 -2.14 -7.24
CA ILE A 231 32.53 -2.17 -6.14
C ILE A 231 33.96 -2.20 -6.67
N ARG A 232 34.24 -2.91 -7.78
CA ARG A 232 35.60 -2.96 -8.38
C ARG A 232 36.07 -1.60 -8.91
N HIS A 233 35.08 -0.73 -9.28
CA HIS A 233 35.40 0.61 -9.78
C HIS A 233 35.52 1.65 -8.66
N GLY A 234 35.30 1.28 -7.42
CA GLY A 234 35.57 2.09 -6.24
C GLY A 234 34.40 2.91 -5.76
N TYR A 235 34.60 3.60 -4.64
CA TYR A 235 33.59 4.43 -3.99
C TYR A 235 33.54 5.82 -4.64
N ARG A 236 32.33 6.26 -4.99
CA ARG A 236 32.11 7.54 -5.69
C ARG A 236 31.84 8.73 -4.76
N GLY A 237 31.83 8.52 -3.45
CA GLY A 237 31.52 9.57 -2.47
C GLY A 237 30.07 9.53 -1.99
N PRO A 238 29.68 10.51 -1.16
CA PRO A 238 28.33 10.67 -0.67
C PRO A 238 27.34 11.03 -1.78
N GLU A 239 26.07 10.65 -1.64
CA GLU A 239 25.01 10.98 -2.61
C GLU A 239 24.59 12.46 -2.52
N SER A 240 24.63 13.02 -1.34
CA SER A 240 24.31 14.42 -1.07
C SER A 240 24.83 14.82 0.31
N LYS A 241 24.63 16.08 0.65
CA LYS A 241 24.97 16.62 1.98
C LYS A 241 23.77 17.34 2.57
N ILE A 242 23.50 17.08 3.83
CA ILE A 242 22.53 17.85 4.59
C ILE A 242 23.20 19.14 5.06
N ASN A 243 22.55 20.27 4.90
CA ASN A 243 23.09 21.51 5.44
C ASN A 243 22.94 21.51 6.97
N TYR A 244 24.03 21.22 7.67
CA TYR A 244 24.03 21.05 9.12
C TYR A 244 23.69 22.36 9.85
N SER A 245 24.06 23.53 9.29
CA SER A 245 23.70 24.85 9.85
C SER A 245 22.19 25.10 9.79
N ALA A 246 21.49 24.55 8.80
CA ALA A 246 20.03 24.62 8.73
C ALA A 246 19.32 23.67 9.74
N LEU A 247 20.05 22.69 10.30
CA LEU A 247 19.57 21.81 11.35
C LEU A 247 19.81 22.40 12.75
N LEU A 248 20.79 23.29 12.88
CA LEU A 248 21.21 23.94 14.13
C LEU A 248 20.62 25.34 14.32
N ASN A 249 19.73 25.82 13.43
CA ASN A 249 19.09 27.14 13.53
C ASN A 249 18.08 27.21 14.70
N SER A 250 18.59 27.06 15.91
CA SER A 250 18.03 27.64 17.11
C SER A 250 19.19 28.08 17.99
N GLU A 251 19.17 29.33 18.39
CA GLU A 251 20.11 29.95 19.35
C GLU A 251 20.01 29.34 20.76
N LEU A 252 19.41 28.19 20.91
CA LEU A 252 19.21 27.46 22.16
C LEU A 252 19.82 26.07 22.03
N GLU A 253 20.73 25.79 22.94
CA GLU A 253 21.33 24.49 23.31
C GLU A 253 21.00 23.25 22.47
N TYR A 254 22.01 22.50 22.11
CA TYR A 254 21.97 21.19 21.41
C TYR A 254 20.77 20.34 21.81
N ASP A 255 19.63 20.53 21.15
CA ASP A 255 18.53 19.58 21.27
C ASP A 255 18.71 18.49 20.23
N LEU A 256 19.28 17.37 20.69
CA LEU A 256 19.55 16.18 19.90
C LEU A 256 18.26 15.64 19.23
N ASP A 257 17.11 15.81 19.91
CA ASP A 257 15.81 15.32 19.44
C ASP A 257 15.28 16.12 18.24
N ILE A 258 15.49 17.42 18.20
CA ILE A 258 15.13 18.27 17.07
C ILE A 258 16.00 17.93 15.85
N SER A 259 17.30 17.75 16.08
CA SER A 259 18.24 17.33 15.01
C SER A 259 17.87 15.99 14.41
N ILE A 260 17.55 14.98 15.22
CA ILE A 260 17.11 13.66 14.78
C ILE A 260 15.79 13.73 14.00
N LYS A 261 14.83 14.54 14.44
CA LYS A 261 13.54 14.72 13.74
C LYS A 261 13.73 15.31 12.34
N ASN A 262 14.63 16.27 12.18
CA ASN A 262 14.96 16.89 10.90
C ASN A 262 15.70 15.91 9.97
N ILE A 263 16.65 15.13 10.50
CA ILE A 263 17.34 14.07 9.74
C ILE A 263 16.34 13.00 9.26
N LYS A 264 15.40 12.58 10.12
CA LYS A 264 14.33 11.63 9.72
C LYS A 264 13.48 12.17 8.57
N LYS A 265 13.08 13.45 8.65
CA LYS A 265 12.30 14.10 7.59
C LYS A 265 13.10 14.16 6.28
N PHE A 266 14.38 14.49 6.36
CA PHE A 266 15.27 14.55 5.19
C PHE A 266 15.47 13.17 4.55
N LEU A 267 15.81 12.14 5.36
CA LEU A 267 15.94 10.76 4.90
C LEU A 267 14.65 10.17 4.37
N GLY A 268 13.50 10.76 4.70
CA GLY A 268 12.19 10.41 4.14
C GLY A 268 12.17 10.45 2.61
N ASN A 269 12.92 11.37 2.00
CA ASN A 269 13.00 11.54 0.55
C ASN A 269 13.85 10.49 -0.17
N TYR A 270 14.62 9.69 0.57
CA TYR A 270 15.49 8.65 0.00
C TYR A 270 14.87 7.27 0.13
N TYR A 271 14.91 6.47 -0.93
CA TYR A 271 14.44 5.08 -0.88
C TYR A 271 15.60 4.13 -0.53
N SER A 272 15.31 3.10 0.28
CA SER A 272 16.22 1.96 0.45
C SER A 272 16.19 1.10 -0.82
N ILE A 273 17.33 0.89 -1.47
CA ILE A 273 17.45 0.23 -2.76
C ILE A 273 18.29 -1.04 -2.60
N ASN A 274 17.70 -2.20 -2.90
CA ASN A 274 18.36 -3.51 -2.76
C ASN A 274 19.14 -3.67 -1.43
N LYS A 275 18.49 -3.33 -0.30
CA LYS A 275 19.08 -3.35 1.05
C LYS A 275 20.19 -2.29 1.29
N ASN A 276 20.45 -1.40 0.33
CA ASN A 276 21.27 -0.20 0.58
C ASN A 276 20.39 0.84 1.25
N VAL A 277 20.58 1.04 2.56
CA VAL A 277 19.81 1.94 3.40
C VAL A 277 20.50 3.31 3.41
N PRO A 278 19.77 4.42 3.18
CA PRO A 278 20.35 5.76 3.32
C PRO A 278 20.61 6.07 4.80
N ALA A 279 21.73 6.73 5.07
CA ALA A 279 22.13 7.17 6.39
C ALA A 279 22.88 8.50 6.32
N VAL A 280 22.77 9.33 7.36
CA VAL A 280 23.50 10.59 7.52
C VAL A 280 24.66 10.36 8.46
N ILE A 281 25.83 10.85 8.12
CA ILE A 281 27.03 10.81 8.97
C ILE A 281 26.88 11.86 10.06
N LEU A 282 26.97 11.40 11.31
CA LEU A 282 26.95 12.27 12.51
C LEU A 282 28.37 12.53 13.05
N ASN A 283 29.27 11.55 12.92
CA ASN A 283 30.66 11.68 13.34
C ASN A 283 31.58 10.88 12.44
N VAL A 284 32.80 11.36 12.24
CA VAL A 284 33.84 10.73 11.43
C VAL A 284 35.09 10.58 12.28
N GLU A 285 35.50 9.36 12.56
CA GLU A 285 36.73 9.00 13.22
C GLU A 285 37.67 8.28 12.24
N LYS A 286 38.94 8.14 12.59
CA LYS A 286 39.96 7.57 11.69
C LYS A 286 39.56 6.23 11.04
N ASN A 287 38.87 5.36 11.77
CA ASN A 287 38.48 4.02 11.30
C ASN A 287 36.99 3.72 11.48
N LYS A 288 36.18 4.69 11.89
CA LYS A 288 34.77 4.48 12.25
C LYS A 288 33.92 5.67 11.83
N LEU A 289 32.71 5.40 11.36
CA LEU A 289 31.65 6.38 11.13
C LEU A 289 30.52 6.12 12.11
N THR A 290 30.03 7.16 12.78
CA THR A 290 28.76 7.13 13.47
C THR A 290 27.69 7.71 12.56
N VAL A 291 26.63 6.95 12.28
CA VAL A 291 25.61 7.35 11.31
C VAL A 291 24.19 7.16 11.87
N PHE A 292 23.27 7.97 11.41
CA PHE A 292 21.85 7.80 11.67
C PHE A 292 21.16 7.29 10.41
N SER A 293 20.54 6.10 10.49
CA SER A 293 19.93 5.43 9.35
C SER A 293 18.47 5.83 9.15
N LYS A 294 17.95 5.67 7.93
CA LYS A 294 16.51 5.80 7.62
C LYS A 294 15.63 4.86 8.44
N GLU A 295 16.17 3.75 8.93
CA GLU A 295 15.46 2.79 9.80
C GLU A 295 15.43 3.23 11.27
N ASN A 296 15.76 4.50 11.55
CA ASN A 296 15.82 5.11 12.88
C ASN A 296 16.83 4.45 13.83
N GLN A 297 17.95 4.00 13.31
CA GLN A 297 19.01 3.39 14.09
C GLN A 297 20.26 4.27 14.10
N LEU A 298 20.82 4.49 15.28
CA LEU A 298 22.17 5.02 15.44
C LEU A 298 23.14 3.85 15.32
N LEU A 299 24.10 3.92 14.42
CA LEU A 299 24.98 2.81 14.06
C LEU A 299 26.41 3.27 13.94
N ASP A 300 27.33 2.44 14.46
CA ASP A 300 28.77 2.56 14.26
C ASP A 300 29.22 1.62 13.14
N ILE A 301 29.93 2.17 12.16
CA ILE A 301 30.40 1.45 10.97
C ILE A 301 31.91 1.50 10.92
N ALA A 302 32.52 0.34 11.01
CA ALA A 302 33.97 0.23 10.82
C ALA A 302 34.32 0.41 9.33
N LEU A 303 35.19 1.35 9.04
CA LEU A 303 35.67 1.60 7.66
C LEU A 303 36.54 0.46 7.12
N SER A 304 37.24 -0.26 8.00
CA SER A 304 38.00 -1.50 7.65
C SER A 304 37.10 -2.59 7.06
N ASP A 305 35.85 -2.66 7.50
CA ASP A 305 34.84 -3.63 7.06
C ASP A 305 34.03 -3.14 5.85
N SER A 306 34.37 -1.99 5.25
CA SER A 306 33.70 -1.46 4.07
C SER A 306 33.62 -2.50 2.94
N LEU A 307 32.43 -2.59 2.29
CA LEU A 307 32.28 -3.42 1.08
C LEU A 307 33.13 -2.89 -0.07
N ILE A 308 33.45 -1.60 -0.04
CA ILE A 308 34.22 -0.89 -1.05
C ILE A 308 35.61 -0.65 -0.46
N LYS A 309 36.61 -1.36 -0.96
CA LYS A 309 38.00 -1.14 -0.55
C LYS A 309 38.45 0.23 -1.07
N SER A 310 38.57 1.21 -0.21
CA SER A 310 39.19 2.55 -0.26
C SER A 310 39.72 3.06 -1.64
N GLN A 311 38.99 2.84 -2.75
CA GLN A 311 39.38 3.31 -4.07
C GLN A 311 38.28 4.20 -4.60
N TYR A 312 38.47 5.50 -4.46
CA TYR A 312 37.68 6.47 -5.20
C TYR A 312 38.37 6.70 -6.55
N TYR A 313 37.65 6.48 -7.63
CA TYR A 313 38.09 6.88 -8.95
C TYR A 313 37.34 8.18 -9.31
N ASP A 314 38.05 9.30 -9.28
CA ASP A 314 37.56 10.49 -9.97
C ASP A 314 37.52 10.17 -11.47
N VAL A 315 36.38 10.47 -12.09
CA VAL A 315 36.16 10.19 -13.52
C VAL A 315 37.21 10.77 -14.41
N ASN A 316 37.86 11.88 -13.98
CA ASN A 316 38.87 12.61 -14.76
C ASN A 316 40.32 12.21 -14.46
N TYR A 317 40.65 11.70 -13.28
CA TYR A 317 42.05 11.60 -12.85
C TYR A 317 42.51 10.28 -12.21
N LYS A 318 41.68 9.24 -12.14
CA LYS A 318 42.02 7.92 -11.53
C LYS A 318 42.72 8.04 -10.17
N LYS A 319 42.34 9.02 -9.36
CA LYS A 319 43.00 9.27 -8.06
C LYS A 319 42.55 8.21 -7.04
N ARG A 320 43.52 7.45 -6.54
CA ARG A 320 43.31 6.42 -5.51
C ARG A 320 43.33 7.09 -4.14
N ILE A 321 42.15 7.29 -3.53
CA ILE A 321 42.08 7.81 -2.16
C ILE A 321 41.98 6.62 -1.20
N ARG A 322 42.99 6.49 -0.33
CA ARG A 322 43.05 5.43 0.69
C ARG A 322 42.43 5.85 2.01
N ASP A 323 42.19 7.13 2.20
CA ASP A 323 41.69 7.72 3.44
C ASP A 323 40.28 8.23 3.26
N PHE A 324 39.32 7.51 3.85
CA PHE A 324 37.89 7.89 3.78
C PHE A 324 37.61 9.23 4.47
N ASN A 325 38.40 9.64 5.46
CA ASN A 325 38.25 10.92 6.14
C ASN A 325 38.42 12.13 5.22
N LYS A 326 39.08 11.93 4.06
CA LYS A 326 39.23 12.97 3.04
C LYS A 326 38.03 13.09 2.10
N ILE A 327 37.11 12.11 2.15
CA ILE A 327 35.98 12.02 1.23
C ILE A 327 34.66 12.19 1.97
N LEU A 328 34.60 11.78 3.24
CA LEU A 328 33.41 11.74 4.06
C LEU A 328 33.46 12.80 5.15
N ALA A 329 32.36 13.53 5.30
CA ALA A 329 32.21 14.58 6.30
C ALA A 329 30.90 14.44 7.05
N ILE A 330 30.79 15.10 8.19
CA ILE A 330 29.54 15.21 8.95
C ILE A 330 28.47 15.85 8.07
N GLY A 331 27.27 15.29 8.11
CA GLY A 331 26.13 15.71 7.30
C GLY A 331 26.04 15.02 5.93
N ASP A 332 27.05 14.25 5.53
CA ASP A 332 27.00 13.51 4.27
C ASP A 332 25.97 12.39 4.33
N VAL A 333 25.24 12.22 3.21
CA VAL A 333 24.31 11.12 3.00
C VAL A 333 25.01 10.00 2.27
N ILE A 334 25.11 8.87 2.94
CA ILE A 334 25.76 7.67 2.43
C ILE A 334 24.78 6.50 2.35
N ARG A 335 25.21 5.43 1.71
CA ARG A 335 24.53 4.14 1.77
C ARG A 335 25.22 3.17 2.69
N ILE A 336 24.44 2.45 3.47
CA ILE A 336 24.91 1.37 4.32
C ILE A 336 24.15 0.10 3.99
N LYS A 337 24.81 -1.05 4.12
CA LYS A 337 24.22 -2.36 3.83
C LYS A 337 24.59 -3.36 4.90
N LYS A 338 23.59 -4.07 5.43
CA LYS A 338 23.84 -5.15 6.39
C LYS A 338 24.28 -6.43 5.67
N THR A 339 25.46 -6.93 6.02
CA THR A 339 26.05 -8.15 5.47
C THR A 339 26.64 -8.99 6.61
N LYS A 340 26.28 -10.28 6.70
CA LYS A 340 26.76 -11.17 7.79
C LYS A 340 26.62 -10.51 9.18
N ASN A 341 25.43 -9.95 9.47
CA ASN A 341 25.08 -9.23 10.71
C ASN A 341 25.87 -7.95 11.04
N LYS A 342 26.74 -7.47 10.14
CA LYS A 342 27.44 -6.19 10.30
C LYS A 342 26.95 -5.17 9.28
N TRP A 343 26.83 -3.91 9.71
CA TRP A 343 26.59 -2.78 8.82
C TRP A 343 27.90 -2.32 8.17
N ARG A 344 27.86 -2.03 6.90
CA ARG A 344 29.04 -1.67 6.09
C ARG A 344 28.72 -0.50 5.17
N LEU A 345 29.73 0.35 4.91
CA LEU A 345 29.62 1.37 3.87
C LEU A 345 29.37 0.70 2.52
N SER A 346 28.42 1.23 1.78
CA SER A 346 27.99 0.73 0.48
C SER A 346 27.66 1.89 -0.47
N GLN A 347 27.24 1.59 -1.68
CA GLN A 347 26.70 2.57 -2.64
C GLN A 347 25.66 1.92 -3.55
N VAL A 348 24.82 2.74 -4.17
CA VAL A 348 23.91 2.30 -5.23
C VAL A 348 24.71 2.28 -6.54
N PRO A 349 24.73 1.18 -7.30
CA PRO A 349 25.47 1.13 -8.56
C PRO A 349 25.01 2.18 -9.57
N ASN A 350 25.98 2.80 -10.26
CA ASN A 350 25.71 3.69 -11.40
C ASN A 350 25.53 2.92 -12.69
N VAL A 351 26.11 1.72 -12.76
CA VAL A 351 25.97 0.84 -13.92
C VAL A 351 24.66 0.07 -13.84
N ASN A 352 24.18 -0.31 -15.01
CA ASN A 352 22.95 -1.09 -15.11
C ASN A 352 23.16 -2.22 -16.11
N GLY A 353 22.24 -3.19 -16.12
CA GLY A 353 22.26 -4.32 -17.03
C GLY A 353 20.90 -5.00 -17.08
N ALA A 354 20.74 -5.94 -17.95
CA ALA A 354 19.54 -6.78 -18.04
C ALA A 354 19.92 -8.25 -18.09
N LEU A 355 18.97 -9.09 -17.73
CA LEU A 355 19.03 -10.54 -17.88
C LEU A 355 17.70 -11.03 -18.41
N ILE A 356 17.74 -11.86 -19.44
CA ILE A 356 16.60 -12.56 -19.98
C ILE A 356 16.94 -14.05 -20.12
N SER A 357 16.00 -14.91 -19.77
CA SER A 357 16.04 -16.35 -19.99
C SER A 357 14.86 -16.74 -20.89
N ILE A 358 15.15 -17.41 -21.99
CA ILE A 358 14.18 -17.81 -23.00
C ILE A 358 14.26 -19.31 -23.17
N SER A 359 13.09 -19.96 -23.24
CA SER A 359 12.99 -21.38 -23.60
C SER A 359 13.38 -21.58 -25.06
N SER A 360 14.37 -22.43 -25.34
CA SER A 360 14.83 -22.74 -26.70
C SER A 360 13.75 -23.43 -27.56
N ASN A 361 12.84 -24.15 -26.91
CA ASN A 361 11.81 -24.93 -27.65
C ASN A 361 10.60 -24.08 -28.05
N SER A 362 10.23 -23.06 -27.22
CA SER A 362 8.99 -22.33 -27.44
C SER A 362 9.21 -20.83 -27.68
N GLY A 363 10.41 -20.30 -27.45
CA GLY A 363 10.69 -18.87 -27.46
C GLY A 363 10.09 -18.10 -26.28
N ALA A 364 9.45 -18.78 -25.32
CA ALA A 364 8.81 -18.18 -24.19
C ALA A 364 9.83 -17.61 -23.19
N ILE A 365 9.55 -16.45 -22.61
CA ILE A 365 10.40 -15.83 -21.59
C ILE A 365 10.14 -16.51 -20.25
N SER A 366 11.13 -17.25 -19.73
CA SER A 366 11.05 -17.91 -18.42
C SER A 366 11.48 -17.00 -17.26
N ALA A 367 12.36 -16.02 -17.51
CA ALA A 367 12.75 -15.01 -16.53
C ALA A 367 13.21 -13.72 -17.22
N LEU A 368 12.92 -12.55 -16.61
CA LEU A 368 13.34 -11.27 -17.15
C LEU A 368 13.59 -10.26 -16.03
N SER A 369 14.74 -9.59 -16.09
CA SER A 369 15.06 -8.44 -15.25
C SER A 369 15.70 -7.35 -16.11
N GLY A 370 14.98 -6.24 -16.33
CA GLY A 370 15.40 -5.16 -17.21
C GLY A 370 16.32 -4.11 -16.57
N GLY A 371 16.72 -4.30 -15.31
CA GLY A 371 17.56 -3.36 -14.60
C GLY A 371 17.86 -3.77 -13.16
N TYR A 372 18.74 -2.99 -12.51
CA TYR A 372 19.12 -3.20 -11.12
C TYR A 372 17.96 -3.00 -10.13
N ASP A 373 17.22 -1.90 -10.26
CA ASP A 373 16.00 -1.63 -9.46
C ASP A 373 15.01 -0.80 -10.29
N PHE A 374 13.77 -1.27 -10.38
CA PHE A 374 12.71 -0.64 -11.17
C PHE A 374 12.34 0.77 -10.68
N ARG A 375 12.57 1.08 -9.39
CA ARG A 375 12.32 2.41 -8.81
C ARG A 375 13.35 3.43 -9.28
N LEU A 376 14.58 2.99 -9.59
CA LEU A 376 15.63 3.85 -10.15
C LEU A 376 15.45 4.09 -11.63
N SER A 377 15.05 3.06 -12.35
CA SER A 377 14.83 3.15 -13.81
C SER A 377 13.75 2.17 -14.24
N LYS A 378 12.67 2.71 -14.79
CA LYS A 378 11.60 1.93 -15.41
C LYS A 378 11.99 1.41 -16.79
N PHE A 379 13.07 1.92 -17.38
CA PHE A 379 13.56 1.52 -18.69
C PHE A 379 13.98 0.04 -18.67
N ASN A 380 13.28 -0.77 -19.45
CA ASN A 380 13.54 -2.20 -19.56
C ASN A 380 14.62 -2.47 -20.61
N ARG A 381 15.86 -2.64 -20.15
CA ARG A 381 17.00 -2.86 -21.05
C ARG A 381 16.96 -4.20 -21.81
N ALA A 382 16.16 -5.15 -21.35
CA ALA A 382 15.97 -6.41 -22.08
C ALA A 382 15.10 -6.27 -23.33
N THR A 383 14.21 -5.24 -23.39
CA THR A 383 13.26 -5.08 -24.49
C THR A 383 13.33 -3.71 -25.18
N GLN A 384 13.89 -2.69 -24.52
CA GLN A 384 13.90 -1.31 -25.00
C GLN A 384 15.32 -0.81 -25.37
N ALA A 385 16.39 -1.49 -24.95
CA ALA A 385 17.74 -1.14 -25.41
C ALA A 385 17.91 -1.54 -26.88
N LYS A 386 18.47 -0.61 -27.66
CA LYS A 386 18.86 -0.83 -29.06
C LYS A 386 20.27 -1.38 -29.11
#